data_0b440d2364ee13c66a831a16773d624c
#
_entry.id   0b440d2364ee13c66a831a16773d624c
#
_cell.length_a   1.000
_cell.length_b   1.000
_cell.length_c   1.000
_cell.angle_alpha   90.00
_cell.angle_beta   90.00
_cell.angle_gamma   90.00
#
_symmetry.space_group_name_H-M   'P 1'
#
loop_
_entity.id
_entity.type
_entity.pdbx_description
1 polymer ?
#
loop_
_entity_poly.entity_id
_entity_poly.type
_entity_poly.pdbx_seq_one_letter_code
_entity_poly.pdbx_strand_id
1 'polypeptide(L)'
;MDLTDLQIFRSVVQSGGVTRAAEKLNRVQSNVTTRVRQLEADLGVQLFIREGKKLHLSPEGKLLLDYADRLLDLAQEAREAVQDAKPRGLLRLGTMESTAAMRLPVPMNEYLRRYPQVTLELRTGNTTTLATAVLAGELDAALLAEPVADAPFEKVPIYDEELVIVAAADHPPIKSPRDAKPHAVLAFESGCSYRQRLQDWFAHHGEMPDRIVEISSYHAMLGCAVAGMGISLLPRNVLATFPDAKLLSVHSLPPGLDRVHTLLIWRKGTHSPKVRALMEVLIEHSDIARKKVGRGKNGRDLAA
;
A
#
# COMPACT_ATOMS: atom_id res chain seq x y z
N MET A 1 13.60 -29.07 9.17
CA MET A 1 13.56 -27.71 8.54
C MET A 1 13.97 -26.68 9.58
N ASP A 2 14.99 -25.87 9.32
CA ASP A 2 15.44 -24.77 10.15
C ASP A 2 15.59 -23.47 9.31
N LEU A 3 15.89 -22.32 9.98
CA LEU A 3 16.03 -21.06 9.29
C LEU A 3 17.22 -21.05 8.31
N THR A 4 18.26 -21.84 8.56
CA THR A 4 19.41 -21.95 7.66
C THR A 4 19.01 -22.68 6.37
N ASP A 5 18.20 -23.73 6.47
CA ASP A 5 17.67 -24.45 5.32
C ASP A 5 16.82 -23.53 4.44
N LEU A 6 15.95 -22.71 5.07
CA LEU A 6 15.13 -21.73 4.36
C LEU A 6 16.00 -20.63 3.69
N GLN A 7 17.04 -20.14 4.36
CA GLN A 7 17.99 -19.17 3.77
C GLN A 7 18.70 -19.75 2.54
N ILE A 8 19.14 -21.01 2.61
CA ILE A 8 19.79 -21.70 1.50
C ILE A 8 18.80 -21.88 0.35
N PHE A 9 17.61 -22.38 0.64
CA PHE A 9 16.55 -22.57 -0.35
C PHE A 9 16.23 -21.25 -1.08
N ARG A 10 15.94 -20.18 -0.34
CA ARG A 10 15.71 -18.83 -0.88
C ARG A 10 16.86 -18.34 -1.75
N SER A 11 18.11 -18.53 -1.30
CA SER A 11 19.29 -18.12 -2.06
C SER A 11 19.42 -18.87 -3.38
N VAL A 12 19.10 -20.17 -3.45
CA VAL A 12 19.09 -20.96 -4.67
C VAL A 12 18.07 -20.42 -5.66
N VAL A 13 16.87 -20.06 -5.19
CA VAL A 13 15.83 -19.46 -6.02
C VAL A 13 16.28 -18.11 -6.57
N GLN A 14 16.69 -17.20 -5.72
CA GLN A 14 17.11 -15.83 -6.09
C GLN A 14 18.31 -15.81 -7.02
N SER A 15 19.26 -16.71 -6.83
CA SER A 15 20.45 -16.81 -7.67
C SER A 15 20.21 -17.57 -8.99
N GLY A 16 19.03 -18.20 -9.14
CA GLY A 16 18.67 -19.01 -10.31
C GLY A 16 19.54 -20.26 -10.44
N GLY A 17 20.02 -20.83 -9.31
CA GLY A 17 20.76 -22.09 -9.31
C GLY A 17 21.72 -22.27 -8.14
N VAL A 18 22.08 -23.54 -7.90
CA VAL A 18 22.85 -23.98 -6.72
C VAL A 18 24.27 -23.40 -6.72
N THR A 19 24.96 -23.33 -7.85
CA THR A 19 26.33 -22.85 -7.94
C THR A 19 26.44 -21.38 -7.54
N ARG A 20 25.59 -20.53 -8.12
CA ARG A 20 25.59 -19.10 -7.80
C ARG A 20 25.13 -18.82 -6.37
N ALA A 21 24.22 -19.63 -5.85
CA ALA A 21 23.81 -19.55 -4.45
C ALA A 21 24.97 -19.94 -3.50
N ALA A 22 25.75 -20.95 -3.86
CA ALA A 22 26.92 -21.38 -3.08
C ALA A 22 27.97 -20.25 -3.00
N GLU A 23 28.26 -19.59 -4.10
CA GLU A 23 29.16 -18.43 -4.17
C GLU A 23 28.63 -17.28 -3.29
N LYS A 24 27.34 -16.91 -3.42
CA LYS A 24 26.70 -15.84 -2.63
C LYS A 24 26.74 -16.13 -1.14
N LEU A 25 26.61 -17.40 -0.74
CA LEU A 25 26.58 -17.84 0.65
C LEU A 25 27.99 -18.17 1.22
N ASN A 26 29.07 -18.03 0.42
CA ASN A 26 30.42 -18.46 0.76
C ASN A 26 30.46 -19.92 1.22
N ARG A 27 29.75 -20.83 0.51
CA ARG A 27 29.69 -22.26 0.78
C ARG A 27 30.09 -23.06 -0.44
N VAL A 28 30.48 -24.32 -0.24
CA VAL A 28 30.71 -25.25 -1.36
C VAL A 28 29.38 -25.74 -1.93
N GLN A 29 29.33 -25.91 -3.25
CA GLN A 29 28.12 -26.33 -3.98
C GLN A 29 27.50 -27.64 -3.43
N SER A 30 28.36 -28.62 -3.05
CA SER A 30 27.90 -29.88 -2.48
C SER A 30 27.10 -29.67 -1.18
N ASN A 31 27.52 -28.73 -0.33
CA ASN A 31 26.81 -28.41 0.90
C ASN A 31 25.41 -27.84 0.63
N VAL A 32 25.33 -26.88 -0.31
CA VAL A 32 24.03 -26.29 -0.71
C VAL A 32 23.11 -27.36 -1.31
N THR A 33 23.65 -28.24 -2.19
CA THR A 33 22.86 -29.34 -2.77
C THR A 33 22.34 -30.28 -1.70
N THR A 34 23.20 -30.69 -0.76
CA THR A 34 22.84 -31.59 0.33
C THR A 34 21.75 -31.00 1.22
N ARG A 35 21.88 -29.72 1.59
CA ARG A 35 20.88 -29.04 2.42
C ARG A 35 19.52 -28.91 1.74
N VAL A 36 19.49 -28.59 0.44
CA VAL A 36 18.23 -28.56 -0.34
C VAL A 36 17.59 -29.94 -0.37
N ARG A 37 18.35 -31.00 -0.64
CA ARG A 37 17.83 -32.38 -0.63
C ARG A 37 17.31 -32.82 0.73
N GLN A 38 18.01 -32.44 1.81
CA GLN A 38 17.55 -32.73 3.16
C GLN A 38 16.24 -32.01 3.48
N LEU A 39 16.08 -30.74 3.06
CA LEU A 39 14.84 -30.00 3.20
C LEU A 39 13.69 -30.65 2.41
N GLU A 40 13.95 -31.08 1.16
CA GLU A 40 12.96 -31.84 0.36
C GLU A 40 12.57 -33.16 1.01
N ALA A 41 13.55 -33.89 1.56
CA ALA A 41 13.30 -35.15 2.26
C ALA A 41 12.52 -34.94 3.58
N ASP A 42 12.83 -33.89 4.33
CA ASP A 42 12.14 -33.54 5.59
C ASP A 42 10.68 -33.16 5.33
N LEU A 43 10.40 -32.47 4.23
CA LEU A 43 9.06 -32.05 3.83
C LEU A 43 8.29 -33.11 3.04
N GLY A 44 8.97 -34.14 2.53
CA GLY A 44 8.38 -35.19 1.72
C GLY A 44 7.97 -34.77 0.31
N VAL A 45 8.46 -33.60 -0.18
CA VAL A 45 8.11 -33.03 -1.48
C VAL A 45 9.34 -32.50 -2.21
N GLN A 46 9.28 -32.47 -3.55
CA GLN A 46 10.30 -31.82 -4.35
C GLN A 46 10.01 -30.31 -4.45
N LEU A 47 10.99 -29.50 -4.12
CA LEU A 47 10.90 -28.04 -4.20
C LEU A 47 11.39 -27.52 -5.55
N PHE A 48 12.22 -28.31 -6.24
CA PHE A 48 12.76 -27.98 -7.55
C PHE A 48 12.51 -29.09 -8.57
N ILE A 49 12.19 -28.68 -9.79
CA ILE A 49 12.05 -29.54 -10.97
C ILE A 49 13.19 -29.22 -11.92
N ARG A 50 13.85 -30.24 -12.45
CA ARG A 50 14.89 -30.09 -13.47
C ARG A 50 14.30 -30.29 -14.87
N GLU A 51 14.39 -29.26 -15.68
CA GLU A 51 14.09 -29.34 -17.12
C GLU A 51 15.39 -29.14 -17.93
N GLY A 52 16.01 -30.21 -18.32
CA GLY A 52 17.33 -30.18 -18.96
C GLY A 52 18.41 -29.65 -18.00
N LYS A 53 19.04 -28.52 -18.38
CA LYS A 53 20.07 -27.83 -17.56
C LYS A 53 19.50 -26.75 -16.61
N LYS A 54 18.20 -26.50 -16.69
CA LYS A 54 17.56 -25.42 -15.88
C LYS A 54 16.90 -26.02 -14.63
N LEU A 55 16.95 -25.26 -13.56
CA LEU A 55 16.31 -25.56 -12.29
C LEU A 55 15.10 -24.61 -12.14
N HIS A 56 13.90 -25.16 -12.00
CA HIS A 56 12.66 -24.42 -11.82
C HIS A 56 12.04 -24.79 -10.48
N LEU A 57 11.31 -23.85 -9.88
CA LEU A 57 10.51 -24.15 -8.69
C LEU A 57 9.33 -25.04 -9.05
N SER A 58 9.07 -26.06 -8.22
CA SER A 58 7.81 -26.79 -8.23
C SER A 58 6.66 -25.91 -7.68
N PRO A 59 5.39 -26.31 -7.84
CA PRO A 59 4.28 -25.65 -7.15
C PRO A 59 4.48 -25.58 -5.63
N GLU A 60 4.97 -26.67 -5.01
CA GLU A 60 5.30 -26.77 -3.58
C GLU A 60 6.47 -25.85 -3.23
N GLY A 61 7.48 -25.74 -4.11
CA GLY A 61 8.60 -24.83 -3.96
C GLY A 61 8.17 -23.36 -4.00
N LYS A 62 7.22 -22.99 -4.86
CA LYS A 62 6.65 -21.64 -4.86
C LYS A 62 5.93 -21.33 -3.55
N LEU A 63 5.10 -22.26 -3.07
CA LEU A 63 4.40 -22.13 -1.80
C LEU A 63 5.39 -21.99 -0.63
N LEU A 64 6.43 -22.83 -0.59
CA LEU A 64 7.45 -22.75 0.45
C LEU A 64 8.23 -21.44 0.39
N LEU A 65 8.48 -20.88 -0.79
CA LEU A 65 9.21 -19.63 -0.93
C LEU A 65 8.49 -18.48 -0.22
N ASP A 66 7.18 -18.37 -0.39
CA ASP A 66 6.36 -17.37 0.28
C ASP A 66 6.43 -17.49 1.81
N TYR A 67 6.37 -18.73 2.32
CA TYR A 67 6.54 -18.98 3.76
C TYR A 67 7.97 -18.74 4.23
N ALA A 68 8.98 -19.13 3.46
CA ALA A 68 10.38 -18.95 3.80
C ALA A 68 10.74 -17.48 3.92
N ASP A 69 10.29 -16.64 3.00
CA ASP A 69 10.48 -15.19 3.06
C ASP A 69 9.88 -14.62 4.34
N ARG A 70 8.64 -14.98 4.67
CA ARG A 70 7.95 -14.51 5.89
C ARG A 70 8.64 -14.95 7.18
N LEU A 71 9.08 -16.20 7.27
CA LEU A 71 9.76 -16.74 8.45
C LEU A 71 11.13 -16.10 8.66
N LEU A 72 11.88 -15.89 7.58
CA LEU A 72 13.19 -15.25 7.63
C LEU A 72 13.08 -13.77 7.98
N ASP A 73 12.09 -13.07 7.43
CA ASP A 73 11.82 -11.69 7.75
C ASP A 73 11.38 -11.52 9.21
N LEU A 74 10.51 -12.40 9.72
CA LEU A 74 10.09 -12.41 11.13
C LEU A 74 11.26 -12.69 12.09
N ALA A 75 12.13 -13.63 11.73
CA ALA A 75 13.33 -13.93 12.53
C ALA A 75 14.31 -12.74 12.54
N GLN A 76 14.42 -12.02 11.43
CA GLN A 76 15.24 -10.80 11.36
C GLN A 76 14.62 -9.67 12.17
N GLU A 77 13.29 -9.46 12.08
CA GLU A 77 12.56 -8.50 12.88
C GLU A 77 12.74 -8.74 14.39
N ALA A 78 12.61 -10.00 14.83
CA ALA A 78 12.81 -10.34 16.22
C ALA A 78 14.22 -9.99 16.72
N ARG A 79 15.26 -10.23 15.91
CA ARG A 79 16.64 -9.81 16.23
C ARG A 79 16.79 -8.30 16.33
N GLU A 80 16.19 -7.57 15.38
CA GLU A 80 16.25 -6.11 15.32
C GLU A 80 15.50 -5.46 16.49
N ALA A 81 14.35 -6.01 16.87
CA ALA A 81 13.56 -5.55 18.01
C ALA A 81 14.30 -5.67 19.35
N VAL A 82 15.08 -6.76 19.52
CA VAL A 82 15.87 -6.99 20.75
C VAL A 82 17.13 -6.12 20.78
N GLN A 83 17.69 -5.78 19.61
CA GLN A 83 18.98 -5.07 19.51
C GLN A 83 18.84 -3.55 19.39
N ASP A 84 17.60 -3.00 19.39
CA ASP A 84 17.33 -1.58 19.08
C ASP A 84 18.07 -1.12 17.82
N ALA A 85 17.99 -1.95 16.78
CA ALA A 85 18.80 -1.81 15.59
C ALA A 85 18.32 -0.61 14.74
N LYS A 86 19.24 0.08 14.09
CA LYS A 86 18.93 1.10 13.08
C LYS A 86 18.15 0.44 11.92
N PRO A 87 17.17 1.18 11.32
CA PRO A 87 16.42 0.69 10.16
C PRO A 87 17.34 0.22 9.03
N ARG A 88 17.14 -1.01 8.55
CA ARG A 88 17.90 -1.61 7.44
C ARG A 88 17.12 -2.74 6.76
N GLY A 89 17.56 -3.13 5.56
CA GLY A 89 16.97 -4.22 4.80
C GLY A 89 15.72 -3.78 4.03
N LEU A 90 14.90 -4.73 3.58
CA LEU A 90 13.75 -4.47 2.72
C LEU A 90 12.56 -3.97 3.54
N LEU A 91 11.97 -2.85 3.11
CA LEU A 91 10.67 -2.33 3.56
C LEU A 91 9.67 -2.49 2.41
N ARG A 92 8.65 -3.31 2.60
CA ARG A 92 7.54 -3.50 1.67
C ARG A 92 6.36 -2.62 2.09
N LEU A 93 6.15 -1.53 1.36
CA LEU A 93 5.10 -0.56 1.66
C LEU A 93 3.98 -0.64 0.63
N GLY A 94 2.76 -0.87 1.12
CA GLY A 94 1.53 -0.73 0.33
C GLY A 94 0.99 0.69 0.34
N THR A 95 0.37 1.14 -0.73
CA THR A 95 -0.27 2.47 -0.76
C THR A 95 -1.33 2.55 -1.83
N MET A 96 -2.33 3.40 -1.63
CA MET A 96 -3.26 3.78 -2.70
C MET A 96 -2.54 4.65 -3.74
N GLU A 97 -3.02 4.62 -4.99
CA GLU A 97 -2.43 5.38 -6.10
C GLU A 97 -2.37 6.88 -5.80
N SER A 98 -3.46 7.48 -5.30
CA SER A 98 -3.50 8.90 -4.95
C SER A 98 -2.43 9.28 -3.92
N THR A 99 -2.25 8.45 -2.90
CA THR A 99 -1.26 8.68 -1.85
C THR A 99 0.15 8.52 -2.40
N ALA A 100 0.40 7.51 -3.25
CA ALA A 100 1.68 7.32 -3.92
C ALA A 100 2.08 8.53 -4.77
N ALA A 101 1.14 9.06 -5.54
CA ALA A 101 1.40 10.19 -6.45
C ALA A 101 1.54 11.53 -5.72
N MET A 102 0.68 11.78 -4.71
CA MET A 102 0.53 13.13 -4.14
C MET A 102 1.25 13.34 -2.82
N ARG A 103 1.42 12.27 -2.02
CA ARG A 103 1.86 12.39 -0.63
C ARG A 103 3.24 11.79 -0.36
N LEU A 104 3.58 10.70 -1.04
CA LEU A 104 4.79 9.95 -0.73
C LEU A 104 6.10 10.50 -1.30
N PRO A 105 6.19 11.19 -2.43
CA PRO A 105 7.49 11.51 -3.04
C PRO A 105 8.43 12.27 -2.09
N VAL A 106 7.95 13.26 -1.37
CA VAL A 106 8.77 14.06 -0.45
C VAL A 106 9.19 13.28 0.80
N PRO A 107 8.25 12.68 1.58
CA PRO A 107 8.65 11.93 2.77
C PRO A 107 9.47 10.67 2.44
N MET A 108 9.27 10.04 1.28
CA MET A 108 10.09 8.90 0.88
C MET A 108 11.53 9.29 0.57
N ASN A 109 11.74 10.42 -0.12
CA ASN A 109 13.08 10.93 -0.33
C ASN A 109 13.79 11.16 1.01
N GLU A 110 13.12 11.82 1.97
CA GLU A 110 13.67 12.07 3.30
C GLU A 110 13.95 10.78 4.06
N TYR A 111 13.04 9.81 4.01
CA TYR A 111 13.19 8.51 4.65
C TYR A 111 14.42 7.76 4.12
N LEU A 112 14.56 7.63 2.81
CA LEU A 112 15.68 6.92 2.18
C LEU A 112 17.02 7.65 2.41
N ARG A 113 17.01 8.98 2.48
CA ARG A 113 18.19 9.78 2.82
C ARG A 113 18.64 9.55 4.28
N ARG A 114 17.70 9.46 5.23
CA ARG A 114 18.00 9.19 6.66
C ARG A 114 18.43 7.75 6.90
N TYR A 115 17.88 6.81 6.14
CA TYR A 115 18.10 5.37 6.32
C TYR A 115 18.58 4.69 5.04
N PRO A 116 19.83 4.98 4.60
CA PRO A 116 20.34 4.51 3.30
C PRO A 116 20.54 2.98 3.22
N GLN A 117 20.45 2.27 4.35
CA GLN A 117 20.50 0.81 4.41
C GLN A 117 19.11 0.16 4.21
N VAL A 118 18.06 0.95 4.08
CA VAL A 118 16.73 0.46 3.75
C VAL A 118 16.53 0.44 2.24
N THR A 119 16.08 -0.68 1.72
CA THR A 119 15.59 -0.80 0.34
C THR A 119 14.07 -0.74 0.38
N LEU A 120 13.47 0.16 -0.39
CA LEU A 120 12.01 0.30 -0.47
C LEU A 120 11.46 -0.49 -1.66
N GLU A 121 10.46 -1.31 -1.39
CA GLU A 121 9.57 -1.90 -2.37
C GLU A 121 8.17 -1.28 -2.19
N LEU A 122 7.65 -0.65 -3.24
CA LEU A 122 6.36 0.03 -3.21
C LEU A 122 5.35 -0.75 -4.05
N ARG A 123 4.21 -1.11 -3.44
CA ARG A 123 3.08 -1.77 -4.11
C ARG A 123 1.85 -0.88 -4.04
N THR A 124 1.28 -0.54 -5.19
CA THR A 124 -0.01 0.16 -5.25
C THR A 124 -1.17 -0.82 -5.33
N GLY A 125 -2.31 -0.44 -4.75
CA GLY A 125 -3.51 -1.27 -4.76
C GLY A 125 -4.70 -0.60 -4.06
N ASN A 126 -5.81 -1.31 -3.99
CA ASN A 126 -6.98 -0.86 -3.25
C ASN A 126 -6.87 -1.19 -1.74
N THR A 127 -7.73 -0.56 -0.94
CA THR A 127 -7.73 -0.70 0.52
C THR A 127 -7.82 -2.14 0.99
N THR A 128 -8.72 -2.94 0.41
CA THR A 128 -8.95 -4.34 0.81
C THR A 128 -7.75 -5.23 0.49
N THR A 129 -7.23 -5.13 -0.74
CA THR A 129 -6.09 -5.94 -1.18
C THR A 129 -4.84 -5.65 -0.36
N LEU A 130 -4.56 -4.36 -0.12
CA LEU A 130 -3.38 -3.96 0.66
C LEU A 130 -3.51 -4.33 2.14
N ALA A 131 -4.68 -4.17 2.75
CA ALA A 131 -4.92 -4.59 4.13
C ALA A 131 -4.73 -6.12 4.29
N THR A 132 -5.24 -6.90 3.35
CA THR A 132 -5.03 -8.37 3.31
C THR A 132 -3.55 -8.71 3.19
N ALA A 133 -2.79 -8.02 2.33
CA ALA A 133 -1.36 -8.24 2.15
C ALA A 133 -0.54 -7.91 3.43
N VAL A 134 -0.94 -6.87 4.19
CA VAL A 134 -0.33 -6.58 5.50
C VAL A 134 -0.61 -7.70 6.51
N LEU A 135 -1.84 -8.23 6.57
CA LEU A 135 -2.18 -9.36 7.44
C LEU A 135 -1.43 -10.63 7.05
N ALA A 136 -1.30 -10.88 5.76
CA ALA A 136 -0.54 -12.01 5.24
C ALA A 136 0.98 -11.89 5.47
N GLY A 137 1.50 -10.69 5.84
CA GLY A 137 2.94 -10.42 5.98
C GLY A 137 3.67 -10.27 4.64
N GLU A 138 2.93 -10.08 3.55
CA GLU A 138 3.48 -9.72 2.24
C GLU A 138 3.94 -8.25 2.21
N LEU A 139 3.30 -7.40 3.02
CA LEU A 139 3.66 -6.01 3.24
C LEU A 139 3.98 -5.76 4.71
N ASP A 140 4.98 -4.94 4.99
CA ASP A 140 5.34 -4.52 6.35
C ASP A 140 4.32 -3.49 6.88
N ALA A 141 3.85 -2.58 6.02
CA ALA A 141 2.87 -1.55 6.34
C ALA A 141 2.10 -1.11 5.09
N ALA A 142 1.00 -0.39 5.27
CA ALA A 142 0.28 0.22 4.16
C ALA A 142 -0.33 1.58 4.53
N LEU A 143 -0.45 2.48 3.53
CA LEU A 143 -1.19 3.74 3.61
C LEU A 143 -2.55 3.58 2.94
N LEU A 144 -3.61 3.60 3.73
CA LEU A 144 -4.98 3.29 3.32
C LEU A 144 -5.94 4.39 3.77
N ALA A 145 -6.97 4.67 2.95
CA ALA A 145 -8.08 5.51 3.39
C ALA A 145 -9.05 4.73 4.29
N GLU A 146 -9.59 5.40 5.29
CA GLU A 146 -10.69 4.88 6.12
C GLU A 146 -11.93 4.47 5.29
N PRO A 147 -12.71 3.50 5.78
CA PRO A 147 -12.57 2.77 7.03
C PRO A 147 -11.61 1.59 6.94
N VAL A 148 -10.87 1.34 8.01
CA VAL A 148 -10.01 0.16 8.17
C VAL A 148 -10.32 -0.50 9.52
N ALA A 149 -10.44 -1.83 9.55
CA ALA A 149 -10.74 -2.60 10.75
C ALA A 149 -9.74 -2.30 11.90
N ASP A 150 -10.24 -2.32 13.15
CA ASP A 150 -9.42 -1.99 14.33
C ASP A 150 -8.59 -3.18 14.82
N ALA A 151 -9.23 -4.34 14.93
CA ALA A 151 -8.68 -5.46 15.70
C ALA A 151 -7.33 -5.98 15.20
N PRO A 152 -7.07 -6.16 13.86
CA PRO A 152 -5.83 -6.78 13.41
C PRO A 152 -4.68 -5.80 13.18
N PHE A 153 -4.93 -4.47 13.25
CA PHE A 153 -3.95 -3.45 12.90
C PHE A 153 -3.65 -2.48 14.04
N GLU A 154 -2.40 -2.04 14.11
CA GLU A 154 -2.04 -0.73 14.64
C GLU A 154 -2.27 0.31 13.54
N LYS A 155 -2.74 1.51 13.91
CA LYS A 155 -3.12 2.56 12.95
C LYS A 155 -2.72 3.94 13.44
N VAL A 156 -2.18 4.74 12.54
CA VAL A 156 -1.86 6.15 12.79
C VAL A 156 -2.39 7.02 11.65
N PRO A 157 -3.24 8.02 11.92
CA PRO A 157 -3.70 8.95 10.89
C PRO A 157 -2.55 9.87 10.47
N ILE A 158 -2.28 9.89 9.15
CA ILE A 158 -1.18 10.65 8.56
C ILE A 158 -1.69 11.85 7.77
N TYR A 159 -2.66 11.65 6.85
CA TYR A 159 -3.16 12.72 6.00
C TYR A 159 -4.67 12.90 6.15
N ASP A 160 -5.11 14.14 6.02
CA ASP A 160 -6.52 14.56 6.03
C ASP A 160 -6.88 14.97 4.59
N GLU A 161 -7.58 14.10 3.87
CA GLU A 161 -7.91 14.28 2.47
C GLU A 161 -9.30 14.91 2.31
N GLU A 162 -9.38 15.98 1.52
CA GLU A 162 -10.65 16.52 1.05
C GLU A 162 -11.10 15.75 -0.18
N LEU A 163 -12.31 15.19 -0.13
CA LEU A 163 -12.92 14.47 -1.23
C LEU A 163 -13.84 15.38 -2.04
N VAL A 164 -13.82 15.24 -3.35
CA VAL A 164 -14.67 15.98 -4.27
C VAL A 164 -15.25 15.05 -5.32
N ILE A 165 -16.45 15.39 -5.81
CA ILE A 165 -17.01 14.81 -7.02
C ILE A 165 -16.51 15.63 -8.21
N VAL A 166 -16.11 14.94 -9.27
CA VAL A 166 -15.73 15.56 -10.55
C VAL A 166 -16.64 15.07 -11.67
N ALA A 167 -16.92 15.96 -12.61
CA ALA A 167 -17.69 15.70 -13.83
C ALA A 167 -17.15 16.58 -14.97
N ALA A 168 -17.71 16.49 -16.18
CA ALA A 168 -17.39 17.37 -17.29
C ALA A 168 -17.63 18.86 -16.92
N ALA A 169 -16.90 19.77 -17.55
CA ALA A 169 -16.95 21.20 -17.20
C ALA A 169 -18.35 21.83 -17.34
N ASP A 170 -19.13 21.38 -18.30
CA ASP A 170 -20.49 21.83 -18.59
C ASP A 170 -21.57 21.13 -17.76
N HIS A 171 -21.17 20.22 -16.88
CA HIS A 171 -22.11 19.48 -16.02
C HIS A 171 -22.76 20.43 -15.00
N PRO A 172 -24.10 20.42 -14.87
CA PRO A 172 -24.79 21.19 -13.85
C PRO A 172 -24.30 20.90 -12.42
N PRO A 173 -24.52 21.81 -11.47
CA PRO A 173 -24.14 21.58 -10.08
C PRO A 173 -24.69 20.26 -9.52
N ILE A 174 -23.83 19.46 -8.90
CA ILE A 174 -24.19 18.18 -8.26
C ILE A 174 -24.33 18.42 -6.76
N LYS A 175 -25.53 18.31 -6.23
CA LYS A 175 -25.87 18.41 -4.80
C LYS A 175 -26.32 17.06 -4.23
N SER A 176 -26.84 16.19 -5.08
CA SER A 176 -27.31 14.85 -4.76
C SER A 176 -26.98 13.86 -5.89
N PRO A 177 -27.07 12.55 -5.68
CA PRO A 177 -26.87 11.56 -6.75
C PRO A 177 -27.82 11.76 -7.96
N ARG A 178 -29.03 12.30 -7.74
CA ARG A 178 -30.01 12.56 -8.81
C ARG A 178 -29.55 13.59 -9.82
N ASP A 179 -28.62 14.45 -9.43
CA ASP A 179 -28.08 15.51 -10.30
C ASP A 179 -27.00 14.96 -11.25
N ALA A 180 -26.43 13.78 -10.96
CA ALA A 180 -25.40 13.15 -11.79
C ALA A 180 -25.94 12.70 -13.15
N LYS A 181 -25.44 13.27 -14.26
CA LYS A 181 -25.87 12.92 -15.62
C LYS A 181 -24.64 12.83 -16.56
N PRO A 182 -24.42 11.68 -17.20
CA PRO A 182 -25.18 10.44 -17.07
C PRO A 182 -25.10 9.88 -15.64
N HIS A 183 -26.08 9.06 -15.26
CA HIS A 183 -26.16 8.43 -13.94
C HIS A 183 -25.17 7.25 -13.83
N ALA A 184 -23.88 7.57 -14.11
CA ALA A 184 -22.78 6.63 -14.21
C ALA A 184 -21.64 7.02 -13.28
N VAL A 185 -21.00 6.04 -12.68
CA VAL A 185 -19.86 6.20 -11.76
C VAL A 185 -18.60 5.69 -12.44
N LEU A 186 -17.55 6.51 -12.43
CA LEU A 186 -16.20 6.16 -12.84
C LEU A 186 -15.41 5.88 -11.56
N ALA A 187 -14.92 4.66 -11.36
CA ALA A 187 -14.30 4.26 -10.10
C ALA A 187 -13.23 3.18 -10.31
N PHE A 188 -12.37 3.03 -9.34
CA PHE A 188 -11.48 1.87 -9.26
C PHE A 188 -12.29 0.58 -9.05
N GLU A 189 -11.61 -0.55 -9.13
CA GLU A 189 -12.16 -1.87 -8.84
C GLU A 189 -12.79 -1.97 -7.45
N SER A 190 -13.55 -3.03 -7.22
CA SER A 190 -14.14 -3.33 -5.92
C SER A 190 -13.06 -3.43 -4.83
N GLY A 191 -13.36 -2.94 -3.61
CA GLY A 191 -12.40 -2.82 -2.50
C GLY A 191 -11.71 -1.45 -2.41
N CYS A 192 -11.95 -0.53 -3.34
CA CYS A 192 -11.56 0.87 -3.22
C CYS A 192 -12.50 1.60 -2.25
N SER A 193 -11.96 2.26 -1.21
CA SER A 193 -12.74 2.99 -0.21
C SER A 193 -13.49 4.18 -0.80
N TYR A 194 -12.96 4.86 -1.80
CA TYR A 194 -13.64 5.98 -2.45
C TYR A 194 -14.82 5.51 -3.31
N ARG A 195 -14.67 4.37 -4.01
CA ARG A 195 -15.81 3.73 -4.69
C ARG A 195 -16.91 3.39 -3.72
N GLN A 196 -16.58 2.76 -2.59
CA GLN A 196 -17.56 2.40 -1.58
C GLN A 196 -18.29 3.63 -1.03
N ARG A 197 -17.55 4.71 -0.69
CA ARG A 197 -18.14 5.98 -0.24
C ARG A 197 -19.10 6.58 -1.25
N LEU A 198 -18.76 6.55 -2.54
CA LEU A 198 -19.63 7.05 -3.59
C LEU A 198 -20.89 6.20 -3.73
N GLN A 199 -20.78 4.88 -3.68
CA GLN A 199 -21.92 3.95 -3.68
C GLN A 199 -22.80 4.16 -2.45
N ASP A 200 -22.22 4.33 -1.26
CA ASP A 200 -22.95 4.62 -0.02
C ASP A 200 -23.70 5.96 -0.12
N TRP A 201 -23.09 6.99 -0.74
CA TRP A 201 -23.75 8.26 -0.97
C TRP A 201 -24.98 8.12 -1.88
N PHE A 202 -24.92 7.32 -2.94
CA PHE A 202 -26.07 6.97 -3.76
C PHE A 202 -27.13 6.23 -2.93
N ALA A 203 -26.75 5.20 -2.21
CA ALA A 203 -27.67 4.36 -1.42
C ALA A 203 -28.40 5.16 -0.33
N HIS A 204 -27.72 6.09 0.37
CA HIS A 204 -28.33 6.96 1.38
C HIS A 204 -29.44 7.89 0.81
N HIS A 205 -29.41 8.14 -0.50
CA HIS A 205 -30.45 8.92 -1.19
C HIS A 205 -31.51 8.03 -1.87
N GLY A 206 -31.45 6.72 -1.65
CA GLY A 206 -32.34 5.75 -2.30
C GLY A 206 -32.09 5.62 -3.80
N GLU A 207 -30.91 5.96 -4.25
CA GLU A 207 -30.50 5.92 -5.65
C GLU A 207 -29.44 4.83 -5.87
N MET A 208 -29.32 4.40 -7.14
CA MET A 208 -28.23 3.52 -7.58
C MET A 208 -27.71 4.05 -8.93
N PRO A 209 -26.39 4.01 -9.18
CA PRO A 209 -25.89 4.37 -10.50
C PRO A 209 -26.36 3.33 -11.55
N ASP A 210 -26.72 3.80 -12.74
CA ASP A 210 -27.11 2.92 -13.85
C ASP A 210 -25.97 1.99 -14.28
N ARG A 211 -24.75 2.46 -14.11
CA ARG A 211 -23.53 1.67 -14.37
C ARG A 211 -22.35 2.17 -13.56
N ILE A 212 -21.41 1.26 -13.30
CA ILE A 212 -20.09 1.56 -12.76
C ILE A 212 -19.05 1.17 -13.82
N VAL A 213 -18.24 2.14 -14.22
CA VAL A 213 -17.13 1.93 -15.15
C VAL A 213 -15.85 1.79 -14.33
N GLU A 214 -15.24 0.61 -14.37
CA GLU A 214 -14.01 0.35 -13.65
C GLU A 214 -12.80 0.86 -14.43
N ILE A 215 -11.99 1.69 -13.77
CA ILE A 215 -10.81 2.33 -14.35
C ILE A 215 -9.69 2.26 -13.32
N SER A 216 -8.51 1.78 -13.74
CA SER A 216 -7.37 1.52 -12.84
C SER A 216 -6.39 2.69 -12.71
N SER A 217 -6.69 3.87 -13.26
CA SER A 217 -5.82 5.05 -13.23
C SER A 217 -6.63 6.33 -13.09
N TYR A 218 -6.19 7.25 -12.21
CA TYR A 218 -6.82 8.57 -12.08
C TYR A 218 -6.75 9.38 -13.37
N HIS A 219 -5.66 9.31 -14.13
CA HIS A 219 -5.56 10.03 -15.40
C HIS A 219 -6.61 9.58 -16.43
N ALA A 220 -6.79 8.26 -16.56
CA ALA A 220 -7.83 7.71 -17.44
C ALA A 220 -9.23 8.07 -16.91
N MET A 221 -9.45 7.98 -15.61
CA MET A 221 -10.72 8.31 -14.95
C MET A 221 -11.11 9.78 -15.17
N LEU A 222 -10.16 10.70 -14.97
CA LEU A 222 -10.38 12.13 -15.20
C LEU A 222 -10.59 12.43 -16.68
N GLY A 223 -9.88 11.78 -17.60
CA GLY A 223 -10.12 11.89 -19.04
C GLY A 223 -11.52 11.41 -19.44
N CYS A 224 -12.01 10.31 -18.87
CA CYS A 224 -13.38 9.84 -19.06
C CYS A 224 -14.42 10.82 -18.47
N ALA A 225 -14.12 11.45 -17.33
CA ALA A 225 -14.98 12.47 -16.74
C ALA A 225 -15.06 13.73 -17.64
N VAL A 226 -13.92 14.19 -18.20
CA VAL A 226 -13.89 15.27 -19.22
C VAL A 226 -14.77 14.93 -20.42
N ALA A 227 -14.76 13.67 -20.88
CA ALA A 227 -15.58 13.19 -21.98
C ALA A 227 -17.08 13.03 -21.63
N GLY A 228 -17.50 13.37 -20.40
CA GLY A 228 -18.89 13.28 -19.97
C GLY A 228 -19.40 11.85 -19.74
N MET A 229 -18.51 10.86 -19.52
CA MET A 229 -18.88 9.47 -19.35
C MET A 229 -19.53 9.16 -18.00
N GLY A 230 -19.41 10.04 -17.00
CA GLY A 230 -19.92 9.88 -15.65
C GLY A 230 -19.22 10.78 -14.64
N ILE A 231 -19.50 10.54 -13.38
CA ILE A 231 -18.92 11.24 -12.24
C ILE A 231 -17.91 10.36 -11.50
N SER A 232 -16.95 10.98 -10.83
CA SER A 232 -16.00 10.25 -9.97
C SER A 232 -15.82 10.95 -8.63
N LEU A 233 -15.51 10.18 -7.58
CA LEU A 233 -15.10 10.65 -6.26
C LEU A 233 -13.60 10.43 -6.08
N LEU A 234 -12.88 11.49 -5.74
CA LEU A 234 -11.43 11.44 -5.56
C LEU A 234 -10.93 12.52 -4.60
N PRO A 235 -9.71 12.38 -4.04
CA PRO A 235 -9.07 13.44 -3.30
C PRO A 235 -8.83 14.68 -4.18
N ARG A 236 -9.17 15.87 -3.70
CA ARG A 236 -9.03 17.13 -4.42
C ARG A 236 -7.61 17.38 -4.95
N ASN A 237 -6.59 16.95 -4.18
CA ASN A 237 -5.19 17.15 -4.54
C ASN A 237 -4.78 16.39 -5.82
N VAL A 238 -5.49 15.32 -6.20
CA VAL A 238 -5.25 14.58 -7.46
C VAL A 238 -5.43 15.49 -8.67
N LEU A 239 -6.33 16.48 -8.60
CA LEU A 239 -6.56 17.42 -9.70
C LEU A 239 -5.32 18.25 -10.03
N ALA A 240 -4.42 18.47 -9.09
CA ALA A 240 -3.19 19.24 -9.31
C ALA A 240 -2.21 18.54 -10.28
N THR A 241 -2.35 17.23 -10.52
CA THR A 241 -1.52 16.47 -11.45
C THR A 241 -2.16 16.29 -12.83
N PHE A 242 -3.40 16.72 -13.00
CA PHE A 242 -4.13 16.57 -14.26
C PHE A 242 -4.05 17.86 -15.09
N PRO A 243 -3.40 17.85 -16.26
CA PRO A 243 -3.19 19.06 -17.07
C PRO A 243 -4.50 19.74 -17.49
N ASP A 244 -5.53 18.93 -17.75
CA ASP A 244 -6.83 19.38 -18.23
C ASP A 244 -7.87 19.57 -17.11
N ALA A 245 -7.43 19.80 -15.87
CA ALA A 245 -8.33 20.00 -14.72
C ALA A 245 -9.36 21.11 -14.92
N LYS A 246 -9.06 22.12 -15.77
CA LYS A 246 -9.98 23.19 -16.17
C LYS A 246 -11.19 22.70 -16.99
N LEU A 247 -11.10 21.52 -17.57
CA LEU A 247 -12.19 20.86 -18.32
C LEU A 247 -13.08 20.00 -17.42
N LEU A 248 -12.90 20.09 -16.12
CA LEU A 248 -13.71 19.41 -15.11
C LEU A 248 -14.47 20.42 -14.26
N SER A 249 -15.71 20.10 -13.93
CA SER A 249 -16.45 20.71 -12.83
C SER A 249 -16.17 19.95 -11.54
N VAL A 250 -16.02 20.69 -10.43
CA VAL A 250 -15.68 20.14 -9.11
C VAL A 250 -16.79 20.48 -8.14
N HIS A 251 -17.36 19.46 -7.51
CA HIS A 251 -18.50 19.57 -6.61
C HIS A 251 -18.13 19.07 -5.22
N SER A 252 -18.48 19.85 -4.18
CA SER A 252 -18.26 19.49 -2.79
C SER A 252 -19.31 18.48 -2.31
N LEU A 253 -18.87 17.59 -1.45
CA LEU A 253 -19.75 16.67 -0.73
C LEU A 253 -20.31 17.32 0.55
N PRO A 254 -21.42 16.81 1.09
CA PRO A 254 -21.91 17.19 2.41
C PRO A 254 -20.86 16.93 3.50
N PRO A 255 -20.86 17.72 4.60
CA PRO A 255 -20.00 17.47 5.76
C PRO A 255 -20.10 16.03 6.27
N GLY A 256 -18.96 15.41 6.57
CA GLY A 256 -18.86 14.01 7.00
C GLY A 256 -18.63 13.02 5.85
N LEU A 257 -18.90 13.38 4.60
CA LEU A 257 -18.52 12.63 3.41
C LEU A 257 -17.37 13.29 2.65
N ASP A 258 -17.15 14.58 2.89
CA ASP A 258 -16.17 15.44 2.22
C ASP A 258 -14.73 15.23 2.72
N ARG A 259 -14.53 14.47 3.80
CA ARG A 259 -13.21 14.23 4.38
C ARG A 259 -12.98 12.77 4.73
N VAL A 260 -11.71 12.38 4.65
CA VAL A 260 -11.25 11.04 5.02
C VAL A 260 -9.79 11.08 5.47
N HIS A 261 -9.45 10.31 6.48
CA HIS A 261 -8.04 10.15 6.85
C HIS A 261 -7.39 9.04 6.03
N THR A 262 -6.16 9.32 5.60
CA THR A 262 -5.24 8.27 5.17
C THR A 262 -4.43 7.82 6.39
N LEU A 263 -4.56 6.54 6.71
CA LEU A 263 -3.93 5.89 7.85
C LEU A 263 -2.68 5.12 7.39
N LEU A 264 -1.59 5.23 8.14
CA LEU A 264 -0.54 4.21 8.10
C LEU A 264 -1.00 3.05 8.98
N ILE A 265 -1.03 1.85 8.41
CA ILE A 265 -1.39 0.62 9.13
C ILE A 265 -0.25 -0.38 9.08
N TRP A 266 -0.13 -1.19 10.12
CA TRP A 266 0.71 -2.39 10.16
C TRP A 266 0.06 -3.43 11.07
N ARG A 267 0.53 -4.67 11.00
CA ARG A 267 -0.04 -5.76 11.78
C ARG A 267 0.20 -5.52 13.28
N LYS A 268 -0.82 -5.68 14.07
CA LYS A 268 -0.76 -5.53 15.53
C LYS A 268 0.27 -6.48 16.15
N GLY A 269 1.06 -5.96 17.09
CA GLY A 269 2.13 -6.71 17.76
C GLY A 269 3.44 -6.81 16.96
N THR A 270 3.53 -6.19 15.78
CA THR A 270 4.78 -6.10 15.01
C THR A 270 5.63 -4.92 15.49
N HIS A 271 6.91 -5.14 15.75
CA HIS A 271 7.86 -4.14 16.24
C HIS A 271 8.98 -3.90 15.23
N SER A 272 8.64 -3.42 14.03
CA SER A 272 9.60 -3.15 12.97
C SER A 272 10.25 -1.76 13.12
N PRO A 273 11.58 -1.66 13.32
CA PRO A 273 12.30 -0.38 13.33
C PRO A 273 12.11 0.41 12.03
N LYS A 274 11.97 -0.28 10.89
CA LYS A 274 11.73 0.33 9.57
C LYS A 274 10.38 1.04 9.52
N VAL A 275 9.32 0.37 10.01
CA VAL A 275 7.95 0.93 10.03
C VAL A 275 7.85 2.09 11.02
N ARG A 276 8.49 1.98 12.20
CA ARG A 276 8.54 3.06 13.18
C ARG A 276 9.21 4.31 12.61
N ALA A 277 10.38 4.15 12.02
CA ALA A 277 11.12 5.25 11.40
C ALA A 277 10.33 5.87 10.21
N LEU A 278 9.64 5.06 9.41
CA LEU A 278 8.75 5.55 8.36
C LEU A 278 7.60 6.37 8.95
N MET A 279 6.96 5.87 10.02
CA MET A 279 5.88 6.59 10.71
C MET A 279 6.35 7.96 11.19
N GLU A 280 7.53 8.06 11.80
CA GLU A 280 8.11 9.32 12.28
C GLU A 280 8.29 10.32 11.14
N VAL A 281 8.88 9.90 10.02
CA VAL A 281 9.05 10.76 8.84
C VAL A 281 7.70 11.18 8.24
N LEU A 282 6.73 10.26 8.16
CA LEU A 282 5.39 10.58 7.66
C LEU A 282 4.67 11.60 8.55
N ILE A 283 4.79 11.48 9.88
CA ILE A 283 4.21 12.42 10.84
C ILE A 283 4.82 13.82 10.68
N GLU A 284 6.13 13.94 10.47
CA GLU A 284 6.81 15.22 10.23
C GLU A 284 6.25 15.95 8.98
N HIS A 285 5.80 15.20 7.98
CA HIS A 285 5.20 15.70 6.74
C HIS A 285 3.67 15.71 6.74
N SER A 286 3.05 15.35 7.87
CA SER A 286 1.60 15.20 8.02
C SER A 286 0.87 16.55 8.11
N ASP A 287 -0.25 16.68 7.39
CA ASP A 287 -1.17 17.80 7.54
C ASP A 287 -1.82 17.83 8.91
N ILE A 288 -2.03 16.67 9.54
CA ILE A 288 -2.65 16.51 10.85
C ILE A 288 -1.72 17.03 11.93
N ALA A 289 -0.43 16.72 11.85
CA ALA A 289 0.56 17.24 12.80
C ALA A 289 0.74 18.75 12.68
N ARG A 290 0.77 19.30 11.45
CA ARG A 290 0.87 20.74 11.18
C ARG A 290 -0.32 21.51 11.75
N LYS A 291 -1.56 20.99 11.63
CA LYS A 291 -2.77 21.61 12.21
C LYS A 291 -2.75 21.63 13.75
N LYS A 292 -2.17 20.62 14.42
CA LYS A 292 -2.02 20.60 15.88
C LYS A 292 -1.05 21.68 16.37
N VAL A 293 0.08 21.87 15.67
CA VAL A 293 1.08 22.91 16.03
C VAL A 293 0.53 24.33 15.79
N GLY A 294 -0.23 24.55 14.70
CA GLY A 294 -0.87 25.84 14.41
C GLY A 294 -1.94 26.25 15.42
N ARG A 295 -2.73 25.30 15.94
CA ARG A 295 -3.73 25.59 16.98
C ARG A 295 -3.12 25.86 18.36
N GLY A 296 -1.94 25.29 18.66
CA GLY A 296 -1.24 25.56 19.93
C GLY A 296 -0.59 26.95 20.01
N LYS A 297 -0.28 27.59 18.87
CA LYS A 297 0.27 28.96 18.85
C LYS A 297 -0.80 30.05 19.00
N ASN A 298 -2.00 29.83 18.45
CA ASN A 298 -3.10 30.81 18.57
C ASN A 298 -3.83 30.81 19.94
N GLY A 299 -3.54 29.83 20.80
CA GLY A 299 -4.14 29.77 22.14
C GLY A 299 -3.33 30.45 23.24
N ARG A 300 -2.12 31.01 22.94
CA ARG A 300 -1.28 31.70 23.91
C ARG A 300 -1.32 33.22 23.82
N ASP A 301 -1.92 33.79 22.78
CA ASP A 301 -1.99 35.24 22.57
C ASP A 301 -3.33 35.88 23.00
N LEU A 302 -4.18 35.13 23.71
CA LEU A 302 -5.48 35.67 24.25
C LEU A 302 -5.54 35.70 25.79
N ALA A 303 -4.37 35.65 26.45
CA ALA A 303 -4.28 35.79 27.89
C ALA A 303 -3.07 36.70 28.25
N ALA A 304 -3.15 37.96 27.87
CA ALA A 304 -2.32 39.04 28.37
C ALA A 304 -3.16 40.33 28.46
#